data_ef64d4367927751f4e5573555d739ecf
#
_entry.id   ef64d4367927751f4e5573555d739ecf
#
_cell.length_a   1.000
_cell.length_b   1.000
_cell.length_c   1.000
_cell.angle_alpha   90.00
_cell.angle_beta   90.00
_cell.angle_gamma   90.00
#
_symmetry.space_group_name_H-M   'P 1'
#
loop_
_entity.id
_entity.type
_entity.pdbx_description
1 polymer ?
#
loop_
_entity_poly.entity_id
_entity_poly.type
_entity_poly.pdbx_seq_one_letter_code
_entity_poly.pdbx_strand_id
1 'polypeptide(L)'
;MAALRIGVLAHPGCFASEVYGVPDLLTMASRVARGSGEAGYAVSVVSPRRRVVASGGTPIAVSGDLDVDVLVVTGFEAPDVAGLREHVTTLGPEADVVSAHAAAGRAVVSICVGAFVLAEAGVLAGRRATTSWLFADELARRCPDADVVPAELVVTDAGVTTTGAFSAMYDFALGLIAEHDGPRVARATARIALLDGARTSQAPYVDTALLPRPGETFSDRVIRHLEQTLAEPYDLARLADALHVSTRTLLRRVAAETGQSPLQHLQTARVQRARHLLETTDRTVAEVARTVGYRDPGSFASVFARSTGLRPRDYRAAFGRATSS
;
A
#
# COMPACT_ATOMS: atom_id res chain seq x y z
N MET A 1 -11.53 31.58 -8.43
CA MET A 1 -11.25 30.40 -9.28
C MET A 1 -12.47 29.46 -9.24
N ALA A 2 -12.68 28.62 -10.26
CA ALA A 2 -13.73 27.60 -10.22
C ALA A 2 -13.37 26.52 -9.19
N ALA A 3 -14.38 25.87 -8.59
CA ALA A 3 -14.14 24.76 -7.67
C ALA A 3 -13.54 23.57 -8.43
N LEU A 4 -12.56 22.88 -7.80
CA LEU A 4 -11.99 21.66 -8.34
C LEU A 4 -13.04 20.53 -8.29
N ARG A 5 -13.40 19.97 -9.46
CA ARG A 5 -14.42 18.93 -9.58
C ARG A 5 -13.76 17.55 -9.40
N ILE A 6 -14.18 16.83 -8.37
CA ILE A 6 -13.62 15.52 -8.02
C ILE A 6 -14.74 14.48 -8.09
N GLY A 7 -14.56 13.45 -8.92
CA GLY A 7 -15.43 12.30 -8.98
C GLY A 7 -14.83 11.13 -8.22
N VAL A 8 -15.54 10.61 -7.22
CA VAL A 8 -15.15 9.35 -6.56
C VAL A 8 -15.90 8.22 -7.24
N LEU A 9 -15.18 7.38 -7.97
CA LEU A 9 -15.70 6.26 -8.73
C LEU A 9 -16.09 5.12 -7.79
N ALA A 10 -17.39 4.99 -7.57
CA ALA A 10 -17.95 3.86 -6.83
C ALA A 10 -18.29 2.71 -7.79
N HIS A 11 -18.00 1.50 -7.35
CA HIS A 11 -18.23 0.27 -8.10
C HIS A 11 -18.70 -0.85 -7.18
N PRO A 12 -19.26 -1.97 -7.68
CA PRO A 12 -19.68 -3.08 -6.84
C PRO A 12 -18.55 -3.55 -5.93
N GLY A 13 -18.84 -3.76 -4.65
CA GLY A 13 -17.88 -4.24 -3.66
C GLY A 13 -16.85 -3.21 -3.19
N CYS A 14 -16.91 -1.95 -3.63
CA CYS A 14 -15.99 -0.90 -3.15
C CYS A 14 -16.13 -0.65 -1.64
N PHE A 15 -15.08 -0.16 -1.00
CA PHE A 15 -15.16 0.26 0.40
C PHE A 15 -15.93 1.57 0.53
N ALA A 16 -17.09 1.55 1.22
CA ALA A 16 -17.90 2.74 1.45
C ALA A 16 -17.13 3.87 2.15
N SER A 17 -16.22 3.52 3.06
CA SER A 17 -15.35 4.48 3.76
C SER A 17 -14.37 5.19 2.83
N GLU A 18 -13.91 4.55 1.76
CA GLU A 18 -13.08 5.23 0.74
C GLU A 18 -13.93 6.13 -0.17
N VAL A 19 -15.18 5.74 -0.43
CA VAL A 19 -16.11 6.57 -1.21
C VAL A 19 -16.41 7.89 -0.50
N TYR A 20 -16.56 7.89 0.81
CA TYR A 20 -16.96 9.09 1.57
C TYR A 20 -15.79 9.74 2.33
N GLY A 21 -14.73 9.03 2.66
CA GLY A 21 -13.62 9.56 3.45
C GLY A 21 -12.87 10.70 2.78
N VAL A 22 -12.61 10.62 1.47
CA VAL A 22 -11.99 11.72 0.70
C VAL A 22 -12.93 12.93 0.65
N PRO A 23 -14.22 12.81 0.25
CA PRO A 23 -15.18 13.91 0.31
C PRO A 23 -15.27 14.59 1.66
N ASP A 24 -15.33 13.80 2.75
CA ASP A 24 -15.43 14.34 4.11
C ASP A 24 -14.22 15.19 4.49
N LEU A 25 -13.01 14.71 4.18
CA LEU A 25 -11.77 15.45 4.45
C LEU A 25 -11.69 16.75 3.64
N LEU A 26 -12.08 16.72 2.36
CA LEU A 26 -12.14 17.93 1.51
C LEU A 26 -13.19 18.92 1.98
N THR A 27 -14.31 18.45 2.55
CA THR A 27 -15.30 19.29 3.20
C THR A 27 -14.72 20.00 4.42
N MET A 28 -13.93 19.29 5.24
CA MET A 28 -13.21 19.89 6.37
C MET A 28 -12.22 20.95 5.89
N ALA A 29 -11.42 20.64 4.85
CA ALA A 29 -10.48 21.58 4.25
C ALA A 29 -11.16 22.85 3.76
N SER A 30 -12.29 22.72 3.05
CA SER A 30 -13.08 23.86 2.59
C SER A 30 -13.58 24.76 3.74
N ARG A 31 -13.87 24.19 4.91
CA ARG A 31 -14.23 24.98 6.10
C ARG A 31 -13.03 25.75 6.67
N VAL A 32 -11.87 25.13 6.66
CA VAL A 32 -10.61 25.78 7.10
C VAL A 32 -10.23 26.90 6.14
N ALA A 33 -10.40 26.70 4.83
CA ALA A 33 -10.02 27.64 3.77
C ALA A 33 -10.99 28.84 3.65
N ARG A 34 -12.24 28.76 4.11
CA ARG A 34 -13.26 29.83 3.98
C ARG A 34 -12.83 31.21 4.47
N GLY A 35 -11.81 31.29 5.29
CA GLY A 35 -11.19 32.57 5.71
C GLY A 35 -10.23 33.18 4.69
N SER A 36 -9.84 32.47 3.64
CA SER A 36 -8.84 32.89 2.64
C SER A 36 -9.43 33.22 1.25
N GLY A 37 -10.74 33.05 1.04
CA GLY A 37 -11.40 33.39 -0.24
C GLY A 37 -11.08 32.44 -1.40
N GLU A 38 -10.56 31.24 -1.09
CA GLU A 38 -10.17 30.21 -2.08
C GLU A 38 -11.37 29.42 -2.59
N ALA A 39 -11.28 28.93 -3.82
CA ALA A 39 -12.30 28.08 -4.42
C ALA A 39 -12.29 26.70 -3.74
N GLY A 40 -13.45 26.24 -3.31
CA GLY A 40 -13.58 24.93 -2.66
C GLY A 40 -13.56 23.75 -3.65
N TYR A 41 -13.91 22.59 -3.15
CA TYR A 41 -14.05 21.35 -3.92
C TYR A 41 -15.52 21.07 -4.24
N ALA A 42 -15.79 20.63 -5.47
CA ALA A 42 -17.08 20.08 -5.89
C ALA A 42 -16.93 18.57 -6.03
N VAL A 43 -17.27 17.83 -4.98
CA VAL A 43 -17.07 16.38 -4.93
C VAL A 43 -18.39 15.67 -5.22
N SER A 44 -18.37 14.69 -6.13
CA SER A 44 -19.50 13.83 -6.46
C SER A 44 -19.08 12.35 -6.42
N VAL A 45 -20.00 11.48 -6.00
CA VAL A 45 -19.84 10.03 -6.15
C VAL A 45 -20.40 9.64 -7.52
N VAL A 46 -19.54 9.09 -8.36
CA VAL A 46 -19.86 8.80 -9.76
C VAL A 46 -19.76 7.31 -10.06
N SER A 47 -20.51 6.84 -11.05
CA SER A 47 -20.39 5.46 -11.55
C SER A 47 -20.98 5.37 -12.96
N PRO A 48 -20.46 4.49 -13.84
CA PRO A 48 -21.14 4.13 -15.06
C PRO A 48 -22.40 3.28 -14.83
N ARG A 49 -22.59 2.79 -13.59
CA ARG A 49 -23.71 1.93 -13.22
C ARG A 49 -24.82 2.73 -12.54
N ARG A 50 -26.05 2.30 -12.77
CA ARG A 50 -27.22 2.91 -12.14
C ARG A 50 -27.38 2.57 -10.65
N ARG A 51 -26.81 1.44 -10.21
CA ARG A 51 -26.85 0.93 -8.83
C ARG A 51 -25.49 0.39 -8.45
N VAL A 52 -24.99 0.79 -7.32
CA VAL A 52 -23.76 0.32 -6.71
C VAL A 52 -24.08 -0.15 -5.30
N VAL A 53 -23.53 -1.31 -4.94
CA VAL A 53 -23.57 -1.83 -3.58
C VAL A 53 -22.13 -2.01 -3.14
N ALA A 54 -21.76 -1.33 -2.07
CA ALA A 54 -20.44 -1.40 -1.46
C ALA A 54 -20.22 -2.73 -0.72
N SER A 55 -19.01 -3.01 -0.32
CA SER A 55 -18.66 -4.08 0.62
C SER A 55 -19.56 -3.98 1.87
N GLY A 56 -20.01 -5.13 2.37
CA GLY A 56 -20.98 -5.19 3.49
C GLY A 56 -22.43 -4.89 3.10
N GLY A 57 -22.76 -4.77 1.81
CA GLY A 57 -24.14 -4.68 1.33
C GLY A 57 -24.77 -3.27 1.37
N THR A 58 -23.99 -2.23 1.62
CA THR A 58 -24.48 -0.84 1.69
C THR A 58 -24.73 -0.27 0.28
N PRO A 59 -25.96 0.17 -0.05
CA PRO A 59 -26.23 0.87 -1.29
C PRO A 59 -25.53 2.24 -1.33
N ILE A 60 -24.91 2.56 -2.47
CA ILE A 60 -24.27 3.85 -2.73
C ILE A 60 -25.11 4.62 -3.74
N ALA A 61 -25.47 5.87 -3.39
CA ALA A 61 -26.08 6.79 -4.32
C ALA A 61 -25.02 7.35 -5.27
N VAL A 62 -25.22 7.20 -6.57
CA VAL A 62 -24.24 7.58 -7.58
C VAL A 62 -24.84 8.53 -8.62
N SER A 63 -24.00 9.42 -9.16
CA SER A 63 -24.26 10.22 -10.34
C SER A 63 -23.67 9.55 -11.57
N GLY A 64 -24.33 9.68 -12.70
CA GLY A 64 -23.79 9.31 -14.01
C GLY A 64 -22.94 10.41 -14.66
N ASP A 65 -22.80 11.57 -14.02
CA ASP A 65 -21.98 12.66 -14.54
C ASP A 65 -20.49 12.41 -14.24
N LEU A 66 -19.77 12.05 -15.29
CA LEU A 66 -18.35 11.73 -15.25
C LEU A 66 -17.45 12.90 -15.70
N ASP A 67 -18.04 14.10 -15.94
CA ASP A 67 -17.26 15.29 -16.31
C ASP A 67 -16.63 15.94 -15.06
N VAL A 68 -15.53 15.39 -14.61
CA VAL A 68 -14.77 15.82 -13.45
C VAL A 68 -13.31 16.10 -13.81
N ASP A 69 -12.59 16.86 -12.99
CA ASP A 69 -11.18 17.20 -13.23
C ASP A 69 -10.25 16.12 -12.68
N VAL A 70 -10.63 15.49 -11.57
CA VAL A 70 -9.93 14.39 -10.92
C VAL A 70 -10.87 13.22 -10.71
N LEU A 71 -10.49 12.03 -11.18
CA LEU A 71 -11.23 10.80 -10.97
C LEU A 71 -10.51 9.92 -9.94
N VAL A 72 -11.16 9.65 -8.80
CA VAL A 72 -10.61 8.82 -7.72
C VAL A 72 -11.27 7.45 -7.75
N VAL A 73 -10.50 6.41 -8.03
CA VAL A 73 -10.94 5.01 -8.07
C VAL A 73 -10.72 4.37 -6.71
N THR A 74 -11.78 3.92 -6.08
CA THR A 74 -11.74 3.29 -4.75
C THR A 74 -11.21 1.85 -4.81
N GLY A 75 -10.70 1.38 -3.68
CA GLY A 75 -10.40 -0.04 -3.48
C GLY A 75 -11.65 -0.86 -3.16
N PHE A 76 -11.44 -2.15 -3.04
CA PHE A 76 -12.48 -3.13 -2.73
C PHE A 76 -11.90 -4.27 -1.87
N GLU A 77 -12.77 -5.06 -1.27
CA GLU A 77 -12.33 -6.23 -0.50
C GLU A 77 -11.88 -7.35 -1.43
N ALA A 78 -10.67 -7.84 -1.20
CA ALA A 78 -10.10 -8.99 -1.89
C ALA A 78 -9.52 -9.95 -0.85
N PRO A 79 -10.12 -11.13 -0.67
CA PRO A 79 -9.66 -12.09 0.35
C PRO A 79 -8.31 -12.71 -0.01
N ASP A 80 -8.04 -12.84 -1.30
CA ASP A 80 -6.80 -13.38 -1.86
C ASP A 80 -6.59 -12.91 -3.32
N VAL A 81 -5.52 -13.38 -3.96
CA VAL A 81 -5.19 -13.03 -5.35
C VAL A 81 -6.25 -13.56 -6.34
N ALA A 82 -6.87 -14.71 -6.08
CA ALA A 82 -7.88 -15.27 -6.96
C ALA A 82 -9.16 -14.43 -6.92
N GLY A 83 -9.64 -14.10 -5.72
CA GLY A 83 -10.79 -13.24 -5.52
C GLY A 83 -10.56 -11.82 -6.07
N LEU A 84 -9.34 -11.27 -5.92
CA LEU A 84 -8.97 -9.99 -6.54
C LEU A 84 -9.10 -10.06 -8.06
N ARG A 85 -8.52 -11.09 -8.70
CA ARG A 85 -8.58 -11.27 -10.15
C ARG A 85 -10.01 -11.41 -10.66
N GLU A 86 -10.81 -12.25 -10.00
CA GLU A 86 -12.22 -12.46 -10.33
C GLU A 86 -12.99 -11.13 -10.25
N HIS A 87 -12.82 -10.39 -9.16
CA HIS A 87 -13.50 -9.11 -8.97
C HIS A 87 -13.15 -8.09 -10.06
N VAL A 88 -11.86 -7.94 -10.37
CA VAL A 88 -11.39 -6.99 -11.41
C VAL A 88 -12.03 -7.29 -12.77
N THR A 89 -12.25 -8.56 -13.14
CA THR A 89 -12.90 -8.90 -14.41
C THR A 89 -14.34 -8.39 -14.53
N THR A 90 -14.98 -8.11 -13.39
CA THR A 90 -16.35 -7.55 -13.36
C THR A 90 -16.40 -6.03 -13.53
N LEU A 91 -15.25 -5.35 -13.44
CA LEU A 91 -15.10 -3.89 -13.43
C LEU A 91 -14.74 -3.30 -14.81
N GLY A 92 -15.05 -4.01 -15.90
CA GLY A 92 -14.80 -3.52 -17.27
C GLY A 92 -15.38 -2.12 -17.54
N PRO A 93 -16.66 -1.84 -17.22
CA PRO A 93 -17.24 -0.50 -17.41
C PRO A 93 -16.50 0.61 -16.65
N GLU A 94 -15.97 0.31 -15.46
CA GLU A 94 -15.17 1.24 -14.65
C GLU A 94 -13.80 1.46 -15.26
N ALA A 95 -13.17 0.41 -15.80
CA ALA A 95 -11.90 0.50 -16.50
C ALA A 95 -12.03 1.35 -17.79
N ASP A 96 -13.13 1.23 -18.53
CA ASP A 96 -13.43 2.06 -19.70
C ASP A 96 -13.52 3.54 -19.32
N VAL A 97 -14.19 3.87 -18.21
CA VAL A 97 -14.28 5.24 -17.68
C VAL A 97 -12.90 5.78 -17.35
N VAL A 98 -12.06 4.99 -16.63
CA VAL A 98 -10.69 5.37 -16.27
C VAL A 98 -9.85 5.61 -17.53
N SER A 99 -9.92 4.73 -18.52
CA SER A 99 -9.19 4.85 -19.78
C SER A 99 -9.58 6.13 -20.54
N ALA A 100 -10.89 6.39 -20.67
CA ALA A 100 -11.39 7.59 -21.33
C ALA A 100 -10.97 8.88 -20.59
N HIS A 101 -11.00 8.89 -19.25
CA HIS A 101 -10.61 10.02 -18.42
C HIS A 101 -9.13 10.34 -18.57
N ALA A 102 -8.26 9.32 -18.51
CA ALA A 102 -6.82 9.46 -18.72
C ALA A 102 -6.47 9.90 -20.15
N ALA A 103 -7.15 9.35 -21.17
CA ALA A 103 -6.97 9.75 -22.56
C ALA A 103 -7.35 11.22 -22.82
N ALA A 104 -8.27 11.78 -22.03
CA ALA A 104 -8.61 13.20 -22.05
C ALA A 104 -7.56 14.08 -21.34
N GLY A 105 -6.46 13.52 -20.85
CA GLY A 105 -5.39 14.24 -20.12
C GLY A 105 -5.79 14.71 -18.74
N ARG A 106 -6.84 14.11 -18.14
CA ARG A 106 -7.32 14.45 -16.81
C ARG A 106 -6.68 13.56 -15.73
N ALA A 107 -6.63 14.06 -14.52
CA ALA A 107 -5.98 13.36 -13.40
C ALA A 107 -6.78 12.12 -12.95
N VAL A 108 -6.08 10.99 -12.83
CA VAL A 108 -6.64 9.73 -12.32
C VAL A 108 -5.91 9.33 -11.04
N VAL A 109 -6.67 8.93 -10.05
CA VAL A 109 -6.15 8.51 -8.73
C VAL A 109 -6.71 7.13 -8.40
N SER A 110 -5.90 6.24 -7.85
CA SER A 110 -6.39 4.99 -7.27
C SER A 110 -6.05 4.86 -5.79
N ILE A 111 -6.97 4.29 -5.04
CA ILE A 111 -6.76 3.95 -3.64
C ILE A 111 -6.60 2.44 -3.53
N CYS A 112 -5.56 1.99 -2.81
CA CYS A 112 -5.38 0.58 -2.46
C CYS A 112 -5.39 -0.32 -3.71
N VAL A 113 -6.20 -1.38 -3.72
CA VAL A 113 -6.37 -2.29 -4.86
C VAL A 113 -7.14 -1.68 -6.05
N GLY A 114 -7.64 -0.45 -5.94
CA GLY A 114 -8.15 0.32 -7.07
C GLY A 114 -7.12 0.49 -8.20
N ALA A 115 -5.81 0.37 -7.88
CA ALA A 115 -4.74 0.32 -8.86
C ALA A 115 -4.91 -0.80 -9.91
N PHE A 116 -5.61 -1.89 -9.57
CA PHE A 116 -5.90 -2.96 -10.52
C PHE A 116 -6.95 -2.57 -11.57
N VAL A 117 -7.84 -1.64 -11.26
CA VAL A 117 -8.76 -1.06 -12.26
C VAL A 117 -7.97 -0.17 -13.22
N LEU A 118 -6.99 0.59 -12.73
CA LEU A 118 -6.07 1.37 -13.58
C LEU A 118 -5.20 0.47 -14.46
N ALA A 119 -4.78 -0.67 -13.93
CA ALA A 119 -4.06 -1.69 -14.69
C ALA A 119 -4.90 -2.25 -15.84
N GLU A 120 -6.16 -2.58 -15.57
CA GLU A 120 -7.11 -3.06 -16.58
C GLU A 120 -7.39 -2.00 -17.66
N ALA A 121 -7.46 -0.73 -17.25
CA ALA A 121 -7.59 0.40 -18.16
C ALA A 121 -6.32 0.70 -19.00
N GLY A 122 -5.20 0.00 -18.74
CA GLY A 122 -3.93 0.18 -19.45
C GLY A 122 -3.17 1.46 -19.10
N VAL A 123 -3.58 2.20 -18.06
CA VAL A 123 -2.99 3.51 -17.76
C VAL A 123 -1.73 3.45 -16.90
N LEU A 124 -1.30 2.27 -16.45
CA LEU A 124 -0.08 2.09 -15.65
C LEU A 124 1.17 1.78 -16.47
N ALA A 125 1.04 1.45 -17.76
CA ALA A 125 2.16 1.08 -18.62
C ALA A 125 3.22 2.20 -18.68
N GLY A 126 4.49 1.86 -18.43
CA GLY A 126 5.62 2.78 -18.44
C GLY A 126 5.64 3.79 -17.28
N ARG A 127 4.82 3.62 -16.25
CA ARG A 127 4.72 4.52 -15.11
C ARG A 127 5.18 3.86 -13.81
N ARG A 128 5.60 4.70 -12.87
CA ARG A 128 5.75 4.30 -11.47
C ARG A 128 4.38 4.20 -10.83
N ALA A 129 4.16 3.14 -10.04
CA ALA A 129 2.89 2.92 -9.37
C ALA A 129 3.09 2.21 -8.02
N THR A 130 2.12 2.37 -7.13
CA THR A 130 2.01 1.58 -5.90
C THR A 130 0.59 1.02 -5.75
N THR A 131 0.39 0.15 -4.80
CA THR A 131 -0.91 -0.39 -4.38
C THR A 131 -0.81 -0.85 -2.94
N SER A 132 -1.85 -1.48 -2.39
CA SER A 132 -1.71 -2.17 -1.11
C SER A 132 -0.52 -3.14 -1.16
N TRP A 133 0.34 -3.05 -0.16
CA TRP A 133 1.52 -3.92 -0.03
C TRP A 133 1.19 -5.42 -0.08
N LEU A 134 -0.04 -5.81 0.30
CA LEU A 134 -0.54 -7.19 0.22
C LEU A 134 -0.57 -7.73 -1.22
N PHE A 135 -0.80 -6.86 -2.21
CA PHE A 135 -1.00 -7.24 -3.61
C PHE A 135 0.02 -6.60 -4.56
N ALA A 136 1.10 -6.02 -4.04
CA ALA A 136 2.10 -5.33 -4.86
C ALA A 136 2.78 -6.28 -5.86
N ASP A 137 3.14 -7.50 -5.43
CA ASP A 137 3.72 -8.53 -6.31
C ASP A 137 2.74 -8.96 -7.41
N GLU A 138 1.44 -8.97 -7.12
CA GLU A 138 0.42 -9.27 -8.12
C GLU A 138 0.29 -8.15 -9.15
N LEU A 139 0.35 -6.89 -8.71
CA LEU A 139 0.32 -5.74 -9.61
C LEU A 139 1.55 -5.75 -10.55
N ALA A 140 2.74 -6.01 -10.01
CA ALA A 140 3.96 -6.11 -10.80
C ALA A 140 3.89 -7.25 -11.85
N ARG A 141 3.29 -8.39 -11.48
CA ARG A 141 3.08 -9.50 -12.45
C ARG A 141 2.07 -9.17 -13.54
N ARG A 142 1.01 -8.42 -13.20
CA ARG A 142 -0.05 -8.02 -14.13
C ARG A 142 0.38 -6.90 -15.08
N CYS A 143 1.22 -6.00 -14.60
CA CYS A 143 1.75 -4.85 -15.34
C CYS A 143 3.28 -4.90 -15.38
N PRO A 144 3.89 -5.79 -16.17
CA PRO A 144 5.34 -5.94 -16.22
C PRO A 144 6.06 -4.69 -16.75
N ASP A 145 5.35 -3.81 -17.47
CA ASP A 145 5.88 -2.55 -17.98
C ASP A 145 5.75 -1.39 -16.95
N ALA A 146 5.13 -1.60 -15.80
CA ALA A 146 5.05 -0.61 -14.73
C ALA A 146 6.18 -0.82 -13.70
N ASP A 147 6.74 0.30 -13.19
CA ASP A 147 7.67 0.28 -12.06
C ASP A 147 6.88 0.30 -10.74
N VAL A 148 6.58 -0.89 -10.21
CA VAL A 148 5.82 -1.02 -8.96
C VAL A 148 6.73 -0.84 -7.76
N VAL A 149 6.46 0.20 -6.97
CA VAL A 149 7.23 0.60 -5.77
C VAL A 149 6.44 0.34 -4.48
N PRO A 150 6.47 -0.88 -3.93
CA PRO A 150 5.56 -1.32 -2.87
C PRO A 150 5.79 -0.61 -1.53
N ALA A 151 6.92 0.04 -1.32
CA ALA A 151 7.22 0.75 -0.08
C ALA A 151 6.60 2.15 -0.04
N GLU A 152 6.33 2.77 -1.18
CA GLU A 152 5.82 4.14 -1.24
C GLU A 152 4.33 4.19 -0.92
N LEU A 153 3.92 5.24 -0.20
CA LEU A 153 2.53 5.40 0.23
C LEU A 153 1.67 6.08 -0.84
N VAL A 154 2.23 7.08 -1.54
CA VAL A 154 1.58 7.80 -2.64
C VAL A 154 2.61 7.97 -3.75
N VAL A 155 2.26 7.58 -4.95
CA VAL A 155 3.10 7.71 -6.15
C VAL A 155 2.32 8.47 -7.20
N THR A 156 2.88 9.58 -7.68
CA THR A 156 2.31 10.36 -8.80
C THR A 156 3.28 10.35 -9.96
N ASP A 157 2.80 9.92 -11.12
CA ASP A 157 3.57 9.90 -12.36
C ASP A 157 2.67 10.23 -13.55
N ALA A 158 3.03 11.27 -14.31
CA ALA A 158 2.36 11.71 -15.55
C ALA A 158 0.82 11.80 -15.43
N GLY A 159 0.31 12.47 -14.37
CA GLY A 159 -1.13 12.69 -14.15
C GLY A 159 -1.89 11.47 -13.57
N VAL A 160 -1.19 10.37 -13.31
CA VAL A 160 -1.74 9.21 -12.61
C VAL A 160 -1.15 9.14 -11.20
N THR A 161 -2.03 9.09 -10.19
CA THR A 161 -1.62 8.90 -8.80
C THR A 161 -2.13 7.55 -8.30
N THR A 162 -1.27 6.78 -7.68
CA THR A 162 -1.63 5.53 -7.02
C THR A 162 -1.27 5.60 -5.54
N THR A 163 -2.10 5.02 -4.70
CA THR A 163 -1.85 5.02 -3.25
C THR A 163 -1.73 3.61 -2.69
N GLY A 164 -1.01 3.50 -1.58
CA GLY A 164 -0.87 2.26 -0.82
C GLY A 164 -2.16 1.78 -0.19
N ALA A 165 -2.06 1.06 0.94
CA ALA A 165 -3.22 0.45 1.59
C ALA A 165 -4.21 1.49 2.11
N PHE A 166 -5.44 1.08 2.24
CA PHE A 166 -6.68 1.73 2.66
C PHE A 166 -6.58 3.19 3.15
N SER A 167 -5.90 3.44 4.28
CA SER A 167 -5.81 4.78 4.86
C SER A 167 -4.93 5.77 4.10
N ALA A 168 -4.18 5.31 3.09
CA ALA A 168 -3.38 6.18 2.22
C ALA A 168 -4.22 7.17 1.39
N MET A 169 -5.54 6.95 1.31
CA MET A 169 -6.48 7.94 0.76
C MET A 169 -6.40 9.30 1.45
N TYR A 170 -6.13 9.32 2.75
CA TYR A 170 -6.00 10.55 3.51
C TYR A 170 -4.67 11.26 3.24
N ASP A 171 -3.59 10.50 3.03
CA ASP A 171 -2.28 11.08 2.65
C ASP A 171 -2.36 11.71 1.27
N PHE A 172 -3.02 11.05 0.31
CA PHE A 172 -3.35 11.64 -0.99
C PHE A 172 -4.20 12.91 -0.84
N ALA A 173 -5.30 12.86 -0.08
CA ALA A 173 -6.20 14.00 0.07
C ALA A 173 -5.51 15.18 0.76
N LEU A 174 -4.65 14.95 1.76
CA LEU A 174 -3.84 16.00 2.38
C LEU A 174 -2.81 16.59 1.40
N GLY A 175 -2.22 15.76 0.54
CA GLY A 175 -1.35 16.21 -0.55
C GLY A 175 -2.09 17.12 -1.54
N LEU A 176 -3.27 16.70 -1.98
CA LEU A 176 -4.15 17.48 -2.86
C LEU A 176 -4.55 18.82 -2.23
N ILE A 177 -4.90 18.83 -0.94
CA ILE A 177 -5.21 20.06 -0.19
C ILE A 177 -3.97 20.95 -0.10
N ALA A 178 -2.78 20.39 0.11
CA ALA A 178 -1.54 21.17 0.18
C ALA A 178 -1.21 21.82 -1.16
N GLU A 179 -1.47 21.15 -2.26
CA GLU A 179 -1.25 21.65 -3.62
C GLU A 179 -2.29 22.73 -4.00
N HIS A 180 -3.56 22.52 -3.70
CA HIS A 180 -4.67 23.38 -4.11
C HIS A 180 -4.89 24.57 -3.17
N ASP A 181 -4.91 24.34 -1.84
CA ASP A 181 -5.25 25.35 -0.80
C ASP A 181 -4.01 25.76 0.03
N GLY A 182 -2.87 25.17 -0.27
CA GLY A 182 -1.61 25.45 0.39
C GLY A 182 -1.36 24.62 1.67
N PRO A 183 -0.07 24.51 2.07
CA PRO A 183 0.37 23.64 3.15
C PRO A 183 -0.16 24.05 4.53
N ARG A 184 -0.61 25.29 4.70
CA ARG A 184 -1.24 25.76 5.96
C ARG A 184 -2.61 25.12 6.16
N VAL A 185 -3.45 25.11 5.11
CA VAL A 185 -4.79 24.51 5.16
C VAL A 185 -4.66 23.00 5.37
N ALA A 186 -3.77 22.33 4.63
CA ALA A 186 -3.52 20.91 4.78
C ALA A 186 -3.13 20.52 6.23
N ARG A 187 -2.18 21.25 6.83
CA ARG A 187 -1.78 21.00 8.23
C ARG A 187 -2.92 21.25 9.24
N ALA A 188 -3.74 22.28 9.03
CA ALA A 188 -4.87 22.55 9.90
C ALA A 188 -5.93 21.44 9.77
N THR A 189 -6.23 21.01 8.56
CA THR A 189 -7.15 19.90 8.28
C THR A 189 -6.66 18.59 8.90
N ALA A 190 -5.38 18.27 8.75
CA ALA A 190 -4.78 17.08 9.37
C ALA A 190 -4.93 17.08 10.90
N ARG A 191 -4.72 18.23 11.56
CA ARG A 191 -4.90 18.36 13.02
C ARG A 191 -6.34 18.15 13.45
N ILE A 192 -7.31 18.73 12.72
CA ILE A 192 -8.75 18.58 13.01
C ILE A 192 -9.16 17.11 12.86
N ALA A 193 -8.67 16.46 11.83
CA ALA A 193 -8.99 15.06 11.52
C ALA A 193 -8.14 14.04 12.31
N LEU A 194 -7.19 14.49 13.15
CA LEU A 194 -6.22 13.66 13.88
C LEU A 194 -5.42 12.72 12.95
N LEU A 195 -5.07 13.23 11.77
CA LEU A 195 -4.27 12.50 10.80
C LEU A 195 -2.77 12.83 10.95
N ASP A 196 -1.93 11.81 10.83
CA ASP A 196 -0.49 12.00 10.73
C ASP A 196 -0.13 12.37 9.28
N GLY A 197 0.11 13.65 9.04
CA GLY A 197 0.48 14.18 7.71
C GLY A 197 1.94 13.92 7.30
N ALA A 198 2.71 13.13 8.08
CA ALA A 198 4.13 12.90 7.84
C ALA A 198 4.43 11.50 7.27
N ARG A 199 3.42 10.65 7.05
CA ARG A 199 3.62 9.32 6.49
C ARG A 199 4.04 9.40 5.02
N THR A 200 5.15 8.73 4.68
CA THR A 200 5.65 8.66 3.30
C THR A 200 5.78 7.22 2.79
N SER A 201 5.66 6.24 3.69
CA SER A 201 5.90 4.84 3.36
C SER A 201 4.92 3.91 4.06
N GLN A 202 4.53 2.84 3.37
CA GLN A 202 3.79 1.71 3.96
C GLN A 202 4.72 0.59 4.46
N ALA A 203 6.03 0.68 4.24
CA ALA A 203 6.99 -0.34 4.69
C ALA A 203 6.93 -0.67 6.19
N PRO A 204 6.69 0.28 7.12
CA PRO A 204 6.52 -0.06 8.55
C PRO A 204 5.34 -0.98 8.85
N TYR A 205 4.34 -1.04 7.97
CA TYR A 205 3.10 -1.80 8.15
C TYR A 205 3.13 -3.18 7.47
N VAL A 206 4.16 -3.45 6.65
CA VAL A 206 4.27 -4.73 5.93
C VAL A 206 4.49 -5.87 6.92
N ASP A 207 3.56 -6.83 6.97
CA ASP A 207 3.69 -8.09 7.68
C ASP A 207 3.67 -9.24 6.67
N THR A 208 4.81 -9.89 6.48
CA THR A 208 4.96 -10.98 5.52
C THR A 208 4.12 -12.21 5.86
N ALA A 209 3.69 -12.35 7.13
CA ALA A 209 2.79 -13.44 7.54
C ALA A 209 1.38 -13.30 6.94
N LEU A 210 0.99 -12.07 6.56
CA LEU A 210 -0.30 -11.76 5.94
C LEU A 210 -0.26 -11.83 4.41
N LEU A 211 0.93 -11.96 3.80
CA LEU A 211 1.02 -12.08 2.35
C LEU A 211 0.34 -13.35 1.87
N PRO A 212 -0.42 -13.28 0.74
CA PRO A 212 -1.02 -14.46 0.12
C PRO A 212 0.07 -15.48 -0.20
N ARG A 213 -0.05 -16.70 0.32
CA ARG A 213 0.91 -17.79 0.04
C ARG A 213 0.44 -18.54 -1.21
N PRO A 214 1.23 -18.56 -2.29
CA PRO A 214 1.03 -19.54 -3.35
C PRO A 214 1.22 -20.96 -2.77
N GLY A 215 0.67 -21.98 -3.43
CA GLY A 215 0.88 -23.38 -3.00
C GLY A 215 2.35 -23.71 -2.81
N GLU A 216 2.67 -24.72 -1.99
CA GLU A 216 4.01 -25.04 -1.48
C GLU A 216 5.08 -25.17 -2.59
N THR A 217 5.77 -24.08 -2.86
CA THR A 217 6.87 -24.02 -3.83
C THR A 217 8.18 -24.49 -3.20
N PHE A 218 9.24 -24.63 -4.01
CA PHE A 218 10.58 -24.89 -3.47
C PHE A 218 11.03 -23.75 -2.57
N SER A 219 10.74 -22.51 -2.94
CA SER A 219 11.09 -21.32 -2.17
C SER A 219 10.35 -21.28 -0.82
N ASP A 220 9.10 -21.73 -0.75
CA ASP A 220 8.36 -21.83 0.53
C ASP A 220 9.04 -22.79 1.51
N ARG A 221 9.60 -23.90 1.01
CA ARG A 221 10.38 -24.83 1.84
C ARG A 221 11.67 -24.19 2.34
N VAL A 222 12.34 -23.42 1.47
CA VAL A 222 13.56 -22.67 1.83
C VAL A 222 13.25 -21.65 2.92
N ILE A 223 12.19 -20.84 2.73
CA ILE A 223 11.77 -19.79 3.67
C ILE A 223 11.41 -20.41 5.02
N ARG A 224 10.63 -21.46 5.02
CA ARG A 224 10.27 -22.19 6.27
C ARG A 224 11.49 -22.70 7.03
N HIS A 225 12.47 -23.27 6.33
CA HIS A 225 13.70 -23.70 6.97
C HIS A 225 14.49 -22.52 7.58
N LEU A 226 14.55 -21.39 6.86
CA LEU A 226 15.20 -20.17 7.35
C LEU A 226 14.46 -19.56 8.56
N GLU A 227 13.14 -19.64 8.62
CA GLU A 227 12.35 -19.21 9.77
C GLU A 227 12.60 -20.09 11.00
N GLN A 228 12.73 -21.40 10.81
CA GLN A 228 13.04 -22.36 11.89
C GLN A 228 14.44 -22.17 12.45
N THR A 229 15.39 -21.79 11.61
CA THR A 229 16.82 -21.60 11.96
C THR A 229 17.22 -20.12 12.05
N LEU A 230 16.26 -19.24 12.25
CA LEU A 230 16.34 -17.78 12.12
C LEU A 230 17.49 -17.16 12.92
N ALA A 231 17.73 -17.63 14.15
CA ALA A 231 18.78 -17.10 15.03
C ALA A 231 20.18 -17.64 14.70
N GLU A 232 20.28 -18.68 13.88
CA GLU A 232 21.56 -19.31 13.52
C GLU A 232 22.36 -18.46 12.52
N PRO A 233 23.68 -18.57 12.50
CA PRO A 233 24.49 -17.97 11.44
C PRO A 233 24.07 -18.48 10.06
N TYR A 234 23.95 -17.56 9.11
CA TYR A 234 23.62 -17.93 7.74
C TYR A 234 24.75 -18.74 7.11
N ASP A 235 24.43 -19.95 6.67
CA ASP A 235 25.33 -20.83 5.94
C ASP A 235 24.61 -21.41 4.72
N LEU A 236 25.05 -21.01 3.54
CA LEU A 236 24.42 -21.41 2.27
C LEU A 236 24.60 -22.89 1.97
N ALA A 237 25.77 -23.48 2.33
CA ALA A 237 26.06 -24.89 2.09
C ALA A 237 25.15 -25.76 2.96
N ARG A 238 25.07 -25.45 4.25
CA ARG A 238 24.18 -26.12 5.21
C ARG A 238 22.70 -26.02 4.81
N LEU A 239 22.27 -24.85 4.30
CA LEU A 239 20.91 -24.67 3.81
C LEU A 239 20.63 -25.56 2.59
N ALA A 240 21.58 -25.65 1.65
CA ALA A 240 21.46 -26.47 0.47
C ALA A 240 21.42 -27.97 0.81
N ASP A 241 22.27 -28.41 1.73
CA ASP A 241 22.30 -29.80 2.24
C ASP A 241 20.99 -30.17 2.92
N ALA A 242 20.43 -29.28 3.75
CA ALA A 242 19.13 -29.51 4.43
C ALA A 242 17.97 -29.67 3.45
N LEU A 243 18.08 -29.11 2.24
CA LEU A 243 17.06 -29.20 1.19
C LEU A 243 17.42 -30.20 0.08
N HIS A 244 18.52 -30.96 0.26
CA HIS A 244 19.01 -31.97 -0.66
C HIS A 244 19.27 -31.46 -2.09
N VAL A 245 19.84 -30.26 -2.21
CA VAL A 245 20.22 -29.64 -3.50
C VAL A 245 21.60 -29.03 -3.44
N SER A 246 22.20 -28.77 -4.61
CA SER A 246 23.44 -27.97 -4.65
C SER A 246 23.16 -26.48 -4.36
N THR A 247 24.14 -25.76 -3.83
CA THR A 247 24.06 -24.31 -3.58
C THR A 247 23.69 -23.53 -4.85
N ARG A 248 24.23 -23.93 -6.01
CA ARG A 248 23.88 -23.34 -7.33
C ARG A 248 22.40 -23.54 -7.66
N THR A 249 21.86 -24.74 -7.44
CA THR A 249 20.45 -25.05 -7.70
C THR A 249 19.54 -24.27 -6.77
N LEU A 250 19.91 -24.19 -5.49
CA LEU A 250 19.16 -23.43 -4.48
C LEU A 250 19.07 -21.96 -4.86
N LEU A 251 20.20 -21.30 -5.12
CA LEU A 251 20.23 -19.87 -5.50
C LEU A 251 19.43 -19.60 -6.76
N ARG A 252 19.62 -20.43 -7.82
CA ARG A 252 18.91 -20.25 -9.09
C ARG A 252 17.40 -20.40 -8.93
N ARG A 253 16.95 -21.44 -8.22
CA ARG A 253 15.51 -21.70 -8.05
C ARG A 253 14.83 -20.65 -7.20
N VAL A 254 15.41 -20.26 -6.06
CA VAL A 254 14.85 -19.23 -5.20
C VAL A 254 14.79 -17.91 -5.95
N ALA A 255 15.85 -17.52 -6.66
CA ALA A 255 15.84 -16.30 -7.44
C ALA A 255 14.81 -16.32 -8.58
N ALA A 256 14.64 -17.47 -9.25
CA ALA A 256 13.65 -17.61 -10.33
C ALA A 256 12.20 -17.56 -9.83
N GLU A 257 11.94 -18.11 -8.63
CA GLU A 257 10.59 -18.18 -8.05
C GLU A 257 10.20 -16.88 -7.31
N THR A 258 11.18 -16.14 -6.73
CA THR A 258 10.90 -15.00 -5.83
C THR A 258 11.55 -13.68 -6.21
N GLY A 259 12.48 -13.68 -7.16
CA GLY A 259 13.31 -12.52 -7.49
C GLY A 259 14.36 -12.17 -6.42
N GLN A 260 14.43 -12.90 -5.31
CA GLN A 260 15.26 -12.61 -4.14
C GLN A 260 16.27 -13.75 -3.86
N SER A 261 17.31 -13.43 -3.11
CA SER A 261 18.24 -14.44 -2.61
C SER A 261 17.75 -15.04 -1.28
N PRO A 262 18.19 -16.28 -0.91
CA PRO A 262 17.89 -16.87 0.41
C PRO A 262 18.32 -15.98 1.59
N LEU A 263 19.43 -15.23 1.46
CA LEU A 263 19.88 -14.30 2.49
C LEU A 263 18.90 -13.12 2.66
N GLN A 264 18.33 -12.61 1.57
CA GLN A 264 17.32 -11.56 1.64
C GLN A 264 16.06 -12.07 2.36
N HIS A 265 15.60 -13.29 2.06
CA HIS A 265 14.49 -13.93 2.78
C HIS A 265 14.78 -14.09 4.28
N LEU A 266 15.99 -14.53 4.66
CA LEU A 266 16.40 -14.61 6.07
C LEU A 266 16.38 -13.23 6.74
N GLN A 267 16.90 -12.19 6.06
CA GLN A 267 16.87 -10.82 6.60
C GLN A 267 15.44 -10.34 6.82
N THR A 268 14.56 -10.60 5.87
CA THR A 268 13.13 -10.28 5.98
C THR A 268 12.50 -10.99 7.18
N ALA A 269 12.70 -12.30 7.33
CA ALA A 269 12.18 -13.08 8.44
C ALA A 269 12.72 -12.57 9.80
N ARG A 270 14.00 -12.22 9.88
CA ARG A 270 14.62 -11.62 11.07
C ARG A 270 13.99 -10.27 11.44
N VAL A 271 13.77 -9.41 10.45
CA VAL A 271 13.12 -8.12 10.67
C VAL A 271 11.68 -8.31 11.15
N GLN A 272 10.91 -9.22 10.56
CA GLN A 272 9.54 -9.50 11.01
C GLN A 272 9.49 -10.01 12.45
N ARG A 273 10.38 -10.95 12.79
CA ARG A 273 10.48 -11.43 14.18
C ARG A 273 10.88 -10.32 15.14
N ALA A 274 11.80 -9.44 14.73
CA ALA A 274 12.21 -8.28 15.52
C ALA A 274 11.05 -7.29 15.75
N ARG A 275 10.24 -7.02 14.71
CA ARG A 275 9.03 -6.18 14.83
C ARG A 275 8.11 -6.74 15.90
N HIS A 276 7.75 -8.01 15.79
CA HIS A 276 6.90 -8.67 16.78
C HIS A 276 7.46 -8.56 18.21
N LEU A 277 8.77 -8.76 18.39
CA LEU A 277 9.40 -8.61 19.70
C LEU A 277 9.40 -7.17 20.22
N LEU A 278 9.59 -6.19 19.33
CA LEU A 278 9.54 -4.77 19.68
C LEU A 278 8.13 -4.32 20.06
N GLU A 279 7.11 -4.89 19.43
CA GLU A 279 5.69 -4.59 19.66
C GLU A 279 5.14 -5.25 20.95
N THR A 280 5.62 -6.48 21.26
CA THR A 280 4.99 -7.32 22.28
C THR A 280 5.80 -7.50 23.55
N THR A 281 7.06 -7.05 23.58
CA THR A 281 7.96 -7.26 24.74
C THR A 281 8.74 -6.00 25.09
N ASP A 282 9.19 -5.94 26.37
CA ASP A 282 10.04 -4.86 26.88
C ASP A 282 11.54 -5.12 26.69
N ARG A 283 11.93 -6.14 25.90
CA ARG A 283 13.34 -6.45 25.61
C ARG A 283 14.04 -5.26 25.02
N THR A 284 15.27 -5.01 25.44
CA THR A 284 16.11 -3.97 24.83
C THR A 284 16.35 -4.25 23.35
N VAL A 285 16.64 -3.22 22.57
CA VAL A 285 16.97 -3.37 21.13
C VAL A 285 18.16 -4.33 20.93
N ALA A 286 19.14 -4.32 21.84
CA ALA A 286 20.28 -5.23 21.80
C ALA A 286 19.89 -6.70 22.05
N GLU A 287 18.94 -6.95 22.94
CA GLU A 287 18.39 -8.28 23.18
C GLU A 287 17.57 -8.77 22.00
N VAL A 288 16.73 -7.90 21.41
CA VAL A 288 16.00 -8.22 20.20
C VAL A 288 16.97 -8.60 19.06
N ALA A 289 18.00 -7.78 18.82
CA ALA A 289 19.01 -8.06 17.82
C ALA A 289 19.64 -9.45 17.98
N ARG A 290 20.05 -9.79 19.21
CA ARG A 290 20.62 -11.12 19.52
C ARG A 290 19.61 -12.26 19.31
N THR A 291 18.36 -12.06 19.74
CA THR A 291 17.29 -13.06 19.60
C THR A 291 17.01 -13.38 18.14
N VAL A 292 17.14 -12.41 17.25
CA VAL A 292 16.93 -12.62 15.80
C VAL A 292 18.22 -12.91 15.01
N GLY A 293 19.32 -13.25 15.71
CA GLY A 293 20.54 -13.77 15.08
C GLY A 293 21.55 -12.72 14.61
N TYR A 294 21.47 -11.47 15.14
CA TYR A 294 22.51 -10.47 14.92
C TYR A 294 23.46 -10.39 16.12
N ARG A 295 24.78 -10.51 15.83
CA ARG A 295 25.81 -10.34 16.85
C ARG A 295 26.05 -8.88 17.20
N ASP A 296 25.95 -8.00 16.19
CA ASP A 296 26.16 -6.57 16.33
C ASP A 296 24.81 -5.82 16.23
N PRO A 297 24.40 -5.10 17.29
CA PRO A 297 23.18 -4.29 17.29
C PRO A 297 23.17 -3.16 16.24
N GLY A 298 24.35 -2.65 15.85
CA GLY A 298 24.44 -1.59 14.83
C GLY A 298 24.07 -2.12 13.42
N SER A 299 24.59 -3.29 13.07
CA SER A 299 24.24 -4.00 11.84
C SER A 299 22.75 -4.33 11.79
N PHE A 300 22.19 -4.80 12.92
CA PHE A 300 20.75 -5.01 13.05
C PHE A 300 19.96 -3.72 12.79
N ALA A 301 20.31 -2.63 13.49
CA ALA A 301 19.59 -1.36 13.36
C ALA A 301 19.61 -0.83 11.91
N SER A 302 20.72 -1.00 11.20
CA SER A 302 20.86 -0.60 9.80
C SER A 302 19.96 -1.41 8.86
N VAL A 303 19.91 -2.73 9.04
CA VAL A 303 19.05 -3.62 8.23
C VAL A 303 17.58 -3.35 8.55
N PHE A 304 17.25 -3.22 9.82
CA PHE A 304 15.88 -2.94 10.29
C PHE A 304 15.38 -1.61 9.72
N ALA A 305 16.17 -0.53 9.83
CA ALA A 305 15.77 0.79 9.33
C ALA A 305 15.62 0.81 7.80
N ARG A 306 16.46 0.10 7.05
CA ARG A 306 16.33 -0.02 5.60
C ARG A 306 15.06 -0.77 5.19
N SER A 307 14.65 -1.77 5.96
CA SER A 307 13.48 -2.59 5.69
C SER A 307 12.17 -1.92 6.11
N THR A 308 12.17 -1.18 7.22
CA THR A 308 10.95 -0.62 7.84
C THR A 308 10.81 0.90 7.66
N GLY A 309 11.86 1.58 7.21
CA GLY A 309 11.90 3.05 7.18
C GLY A 309 12.13 3.70 8.55
N LEU A 310 12.11 2.94 9.64
CA LEU A 310 12.23 3.45 11.01
C LEU A 310 13.38 2.76 11.76
N ARG A 311 14.06 3.48 12.65
CA ARG A 311 15.01 2.85 13.58
C ARG A 311 14.25 1.98 14.60
N PRO A 312 14.85 0.90 15.15
CA PRO A 312 14.15 0.01 16.08
C PRO A 312 13.54 0.70 17.31
N ARG A 313 14.17 1.76 17.82
CA ARG A 313 13.62 2.56 18.93
C ARG A 313 12.39 3.36 18.52
N ASP A 314 12.45 4.00 17.35
CA ASP A 314 11.36 4.82 16.81
C ASP A 314 10.18 3.92 16.45
N TYR A 315 10.48 2.74 15.88
CA TYR A 315 9.48 1.71 15.59
C TYR A 315 8.75 1.27 16.87
N ARG A 316 9.48 0.98 17.96
CA ARG A 316 8.86 0.65 19.24
C ARG A 316 8.00 1.78 19.79
N ALA A 317 8.45 3.02 19.69
CA ALA A 317 7.67 4.17 20.15
C ALA A 317 6.35 4.31 19.38
N ALA A 318 6.35 3.97 18.09
CA ALA A 318 5.17 4.06 17.23
C ALA A 318 4.21 2.86 17.36
N PHE A 319 4.73 1.64 17.58
CA PHE A 319 3.96 0.39 17.48
C PHE A 319 4.03 -0.51 18.71
N GLY A 320 4.90 -0.22 19.68
CA GLY A 320 5.02 -0.99 20.91
C GLY A 320 3.80 -0.84 21.83
N ARG A 321 3.64 -1.79 22.76
CA ARG A 321 2.62 -1.66 23.81
C ARG A 321 2.79 -0.35 24.56
N ALA A 322 1.72 0.42 24.68
CA ALA A 322 1.69 1.54 25.60
C ALA A 322 2.00 0.97 27.01
N THR A 323 3.14 1.37 27.60
CA THR A 323 3.40 1.09 29.00
C THR A 323 2.32 1.80 29.81
N SER A 324 1.40 1.01 30.36
CA SER A 324 0.47 1.52 31.37
C SER A 324 1.30 2.03 32.54
N SER A 325 1.38 3.35 32.66
CA SER A 325 1.91 4.03 33.88
C SER A 325 0.85 4.03 34.94
#